data_bb7125c431cae43fff2464865a00fe62
#
_entry.id   bb7125c431cae43fff2464865a00fe62
#
_cell.length_a   1.000
_cell.length_b   1.000
_cell.length_c   1.000
_cell.angle_alpha   90.00
_cell.angle_beta   90.00
_cell.angle_gamma   90.00
#
_symmetry.space_group_name_H-M   'P 1'
#
loop_
_entity.id
_entity.type
_entity.pdbx_description
1 polymer ?
#
loop_
_entity_poly.entity_id
_entity_poly.type
_entity_poly.pdbx_seq_one_letter_code
_entity_poly.pdbx_strand_id
1 'polypeptide(L)'
;EGWGGATYDSCIRFLNEDPWERLRKLHAALPNNKIMMLLRGQNLLGYRHYADDVVDKFVETAAKNGIDVFRIFDACNDPRNLERATKAAKKTGKHVQMAISYAVTPFHTNQVYADLAKTYAEFGADSICIKDMSGLLKPYEAYDLVLAIKKACDLPIEIHSHATTGLSVATELKAVE
;
A
#
# COMPACT_ATOMS: atom_id res chain seq x y z
N GLU A 1 -8.25 -5.11 -2.45
CA GLU A 1 -8.30 -3.66 -2.23
C GLU A 1 -9.64 -3.12 -2.69
N GLY A 2 -10.50 -2.68 -1.78
CA GLY A 2 -11.89 -2.34 -2.08
C GLY A 2 -12.31 -0.96 -1.61
N TRP A 3 -11.45 -0.25 -0.86
CA TRP A 3 -11.79 1.03 -0.26
C TRP A 3 -10.55 1.92 -0.13
N GLY A 4 -10.74 3.20 0.20
CA GLY A 4 -9.66 4.18 0.27
C GLY A 4 -9.40 4.86 -1.07
N GLY A 5 -8.37 5.71 -1.14
CA GLY A 5 -8.00 6.41 -2.37
C GLY A 5 -9.18 7.11 -3.04
N ALA A 6 -9.37 6.85 -4.32
CA ALA A 6 -10.44 7.46 -5.12
C ALA A 6 -11.85 7.00 -4.73
N THR A 7 -12.03 5.85 -4.09
CA THR A 7 -13.36 5.36 -3.70
C THR A 7 -14.03 6.29 -2.71
N TYR A 8 -13.29 6.75 -1.70
CA TYR A 8 -13.80 7.70 -0.69
C TYR A 8 -14.28 9.00 -1.35
N ASP A 9 -13.45 9.56 -2.22
CA ASP A 9 -13.73 10.79 -2.93
C ASP A 9 -14.94 10.65 -3.88
N SER A 10 -15.01 9.53 -4.59
CA SER A 10 -16.12 9.22 -5.50
C SER A 10 -17.46 9.08 -4.78
N CYS A 11 -17.50 8.51 -3.57
CA CYS A 11 -18.71 8.43 -2.77
C CYS A 11 -19.29 9.82 -2.50
N ILE A 12 -18.42 10.78 -2.12
CA ILE A 12 -18.84 12.14 -1.77
C ILE A 12 -19.19 12.95 -3.01
N ARG A 13 -18.31 12.95 -4.04
CA ARG A 13 -18.44 13.85 -5.19
C ARG A 13 -19.47 13.42 -6.21
N PHE A 14 -19.64 12.13 -6.42
CA PHE A 14 -20.43 11.63 -7.55
C PHE A 14 -21.63 10.81 -7.12
N LEU A 15 -21.56 10.11 -6.00
CA LEU A 15 -22.59 9.17 -5.59
C LEU A 15 -23.51 9.71 -4.50
N ASN A 16 -23.15 10.82 -3.84
CA ASN A 16 -23.83 11.34 -2.67
C ASN A 16 -24.04 10.27 -1.58
N GLU A 17 -23.01 9.46 -1.35
CA GLU A 17 -22.99 8.38 -0.36
C GLU A 17 -22.04 8.68 0.79
N ASP A 18 -22.36 8.17 1.98
CA ASP A 18 -21.42 8.10 3.10
C ASP A 18 -20.36 7.01 2.81
N PRO A 19 -19.07 7.38 2.63
CA PRO A 19 -18.02 6.40 2.35
C PRO A 19 -17.80 5.41 3.48
N TRP A 20 -18.09 5.77 4.73
CA TRP A 20 -18.00 4.86 5.87
C TRP A 20 -19.13 3.83 5.87
N GLU A 21 -20.32 4.22 5.48
CA GLU A 21 -21.45 3.29 5.30
C GLU A 21 -21.14 2.29 4.18
N ARG A 22 -20.57 2.75 3.06
CA ARG A 22 -20.11 1.86 1.99
C ARG A 22 -19.09 0.84 2.50
N LEU A 23 -18.12 1.26 3.30
CA LEU A 23 -17.14 0.35 3.90
C LEU A 23 -17.80 -0.71 4.77
N ARG A 24 -18.71 -0.30 5.65
CA ARG A 24 -19.46 -1.23 6.51
C ARG A 24 -20.29 -2.24 5.69
N LYS A 25 -20.93 -1.79 4.62
CA LYS A 25 -21.69 -2.66 3.70
C LYS A 25 -20.78 -3.66 2.98
N LEU A 26 -19.61 -3.21 2.50
CA LEU A 26 -18.61 -4.10 1.88
C LEU A 26 -18.12 -5.16 2.86
N HIS A 27 -17.77 -4.75 4.08
CA HIS A 27 -17.32 -5.68 5.10
C HIS A 27 -18.41 -6.73 5.47
N ALA A 28 -19.65 -6.30 5.59
CA ALA A 28 -20.76 -7.19 5.87
C ALA A 28 -21.07 -8.16 4.72
N ALA A 29 -20.91 -7.70 3.46
CA ALA A 29 -21.13 -8.53 2.28
C ALA A 29 -20.02 -9.56 2.02
N LEU A 30 -18.83 -9.34 2.58
CA LEU A 30 -17.63 -10.17 2.38
C LEU A 30 -17.07 -10.67 3.72
N PRO A 31 -17.85 -11.42 4.51
CA PRO A 31 -17.48 -11.76 5.89
C PRO A 31 -16.22 -12.64 6.00
N ASN A 32 -15.88 -13.37 4.95
CA ASN A 32 -14.71 -14.25 4.90
C ASN A 32 -13.50 -13.63 4.20
N ASN A 33 -13.58 -12.36 3.77
CA ASN A 33 -12.51 -11.69 3.07
C ASN A 33 -12.00 -10.50 3.88
N LYS A 34 -10.69 -10.33 3.90
CA LYS A 34 -10.08 -9.12 4.45
C LYS A 34 -10.29 -7.95 3.50
N ILE A 35 -10.69 -6.81 4.03
CA ILE A 35 -10.82 -5.57 3.25
C ILE A 35 -9.54 -4.76 3.38
N MET A 36 -8.91 -4.50 2.24
CA MET A 36 -7.71 -3.67 2.15
C MET A 36 -8.07 -2.27 1.67
N MET A 37 -7.41 -1.26 2.28
CA MET A 37 -7.45 0.12 1.80
C MET A 37 -6.08 0.62 1.35
N LEU A 38 -6.08 1.48 0.35
CA LEU A 38 -4.92 2.29 -0.01
C LEU A 38 -4.87 3.54 0.85
N LEU A 39 -3.74 3.77 1.53
CA LEU A 39 -3.50 4.92 2.42
C LEU A 39 -2.25 5.67 1.95
N ARG A 40 -2.41 6.94 1.60
CA ARG A 40 -1.33 7.79 1.07
C ARG A 40 -0.52 8.46 2.20
N GLY A 41 -0.02 7.66 3.14
CA GLY A 41 0.74 8.17 4.28
C GLY A 41 0.04 9.32 4.99
N GLN A 42 0.78 10.40 5.27
CA GLN A 42 0.26 11.61 5.92
C GLN A 42 -0.82 12.35 5.09
N ASN A 43 -0.91 12.05 3.79
CA ASN A 43 -1.93 12.61 2.90
C ASN A 43 -3.28 11.89 3.00
N LEU A 44 -3.37 10.80 3.74
CA LEU A 44 -4.57 9.96 3.89
C LEU A 44 -5.13 9.53 2.52
N LEU A 45 -6.24 10.10 2.10
CA LEU A 45 -6.90 9.88 0.82
C LEU A 45 -6.78 11.09 -0.12
N GLY A 46 -6.15 12.17 0.37
CA GLY A 46 -6.05 13.46 -0.32
C GLY A 46 -4.71 13.70 -0.99
N TYR A 47 -4.44 14.98 -1.25
CA TYR A 47 -3.27 15.48 -1.97
C TYR A 47 -2.47 16.53 -1.18
N ARG A 48 -2.70 16.62 0.12
CA ARG A 48 -1.97 17.48 1.07
C ARG A 48 -1.72 16.73 2.36
N HIS A 49 -0.75 17.16 3.14
CA HIS A 49 -0.51 16.62 4.47
C HIS A 49 -1.62 17.04 5.45
N TYR A 50 -2.07 16.10 6.24
CA TYR A 50 -2.95 16.34 7.38
C TYR A 50 -2.16 16.31 8.68
N ALA A 51 -2.71 16.95 9.73
CA ALA A 51 -2.11 16.93 11.06
C ALA A 51 -2.12 15.51 11.65
N ASP A 52 -1.20 15.22 12.55
CA ASP A 52 -0.99 13.90 13.13
C ASP A 52 -2.23 13.32 13.82
N ASP A 53 -2.97 14.16 14.54
CA ASP A 53 -4.21 13.79 15.23
C ASP A 53 -5.31 13.39 14.24
N VAL A 54 -5.37 14.06 13.08
CA VAL A 54 -6.30 13.71 11.99
C VAL A 54 -5.92 12.36 11.38
N VAL A 55 -4.62 12.11 11.16
CA VAL A 55 -4.13 10.82 10.66
C VAL A 55 -4.49 9.69 11.63
N ASP A 56 -4.21 9.86 12.92
CA ASP A 56 -4.53 8.88 13.95
C ASP A 56 -6.04 8.59 13.97
N LYS A 57 -6.87 9.64 13.99
CA LYS A 57 -8.32 9.50 14.06
C LYS A 57 -8.91 8.83 12.82
N PHE A 58 -8.40 9.19 11.64
CA PHE A 58 -8.83 8.58 10.38
C PHE A 58 -8.54 7.08 10.35
N VAL A 59 -7.30 6.69 10.68
CA VAL A 59 -6.86 5.28 10.68
C VAL A 59 -7.64 4.45 11.70
N GLU A 60 -7.84 4.98 12.92
CA GLU A 60 -8.68 4.35 13.94
C GLU A 60 -10.11 4.12 13.44
N THR A 61 -10.69 5.16 12.81
CA THR A 61 -12.05 5.10 12.28
C THR A 61 -12.16 4.09 11.14
N ALA A 62 -11.19 4.04 10.22
CA ALA A 62 -11.15 3.07 9.14
C ALA A 62 -11.10 1.63 9.66
N ALA A 63 -10.24 1.35 10.65
CA ALA A 63 -10.16 0.04 11.28
C ALA A 63 -11.48 -0.37 11.94
N LYS A 64 -12.14 0.56 12.67
CA LYS A 64 -13.44 0.31 13.32
C LYS A 64 -14.57 0.05 12.33
N ASN A 65 -14.51 0.62 11.13
CA ASN A 65 -15.52 0.45 10.10
C ASN A 65 -15.27 -0.75 9.17
N GLY A 66 -14.19 -1.52 9.37
CA GLY A 66 -14.01 -2.80 8.68
C GLY A 66 -12.78 -2.92 7.79
N ILE A 67 -11.82 -2.00 7.88
CA ILE A 67 -10.51 -2.20 7.23
C ILE A 67 -9.70 -3.21 8.03
N ASP A 68 -9.15 -4.20 7.33
CA ASP A 68 -8.31 -5.27 7.88
C ASP A 68 -6.84 -5.11 7.47
N VAL A 69 -6.57 -4.48 6.32
CA VAL A 69 -5.23 -4.28 5.78
C VAL A 69 -5.05 -2.83 5.34
N PHE A 70 -4.06 -2.17 5.90
CA PHE A 70 -3.64 -0.83 5.48
C PHE A 70 -2.45 -0.96 4.53
N ARG A 71 -2.67 -0.71 3.23
CA ARG A 71 -1.59 -0.56 2.24
C ARG A 71 -1.15 0.90 2.23
N ILE A 72 -0.01 1.17 2.87
CA ILE A 72 0.51 2.53 3.07
C ILE A 72 1.60 2.81 2.04
N PHE A 73 1.47 3.89 1.29
CA PHE A 73 2.43 4.26 0.26
C PHE A 73 2.66 5.76 0.15
N ASP A 74 3.78 6.11 -0.44
CA ASP A 74 4.10 7.43 -0.96
C ASP A 74 4.62 7.30 -2.39
N ALA A 75 4.15 8.16 -3.31
CA ALA A 75 4.55 8.09 -4.71
C ALA A 75 6.04 8.40 -4.93
N CYS A 76 6.64 9.18 -4.03
CA CYS A 76 8.06 9.53 -4.04
C CYS A 76 8.92 8.60 -3.17
N ASN A 77 8.32 7.59 -2.53
CA ASN A 77 8.99 6.69 -1.59
C ASN A 77 9.68 7.41 -0.41
N ASP A 78 9.12 8.52 0.08
CA ASP A 78 9.66 9.22 1.24
C ASP A 78 9.17 8.56 2.54
N PRO A 79 10.05 7.89 3.33
CA PRO A 79 9.64 7.19 4.55
C PRO A 79 9.05 8.13 5.61
N ARG A 80 9.45 9.40 5.63
CA ARG A 80 8.96 10.40 6.59
C ARG A 80 7.46 10.64 6.43
N ASN A 81 6.94 10.53 5.21
CA ASN A 81 5.51 10.64 4.93
C ASN A 81 4.70 9.43 5.42
N LEU A 82 5.34 8.28 5.65
CA LEU A 82 4.68 7.02 5.98
C LEU A 82 4.69 6.69 7.47
N GLU A 83 5.67 7.21 8.21
CA GLU A 83 5.94 6.80 9.59
C GLU A 83 4.73 6.98 10.51
N ARG A 84 4.05 8.14 10.47
CA ARG A 84 2.90 8.41 11.34
C ARG A 84 1.72 7.48 11.05
N ALA A 85 1.38 7.35 9.76
CA ALA A 85 0.29 6.48 9.32
C ALA A 85 0.55 5.01 9.70
N THR A 86 1.81 4.54 9.55
CA THR A 86 2.23 3.20 9.97
C THR A 86 2.05 3.00 11.47
N LYS A 87 2.53 3.94 12.29
CA LYS A 87 2.36 3.88 13.75
C LYS A 87 0.89 3.86 14.16
N ALA A 88 0.05 4.68 13.50
CA ALA A 88 -1.38 4.70 13.74
C ALA A 88 -2.05 3.36 13.38
N ALA A 89 -1.72 2.81 12.22
CA ALA A 89 -2.26 1.53 11.76
C ALA A 89 -1.85 0.36 12.68
N LYS A 90 -0.59 0.30 13.10
CA LYS A 90 -0.10 -0.72 14.07
C LYS A 90 -0.86 -0.68 15.40
N LYS A 91 -1.22 0.50 15.91
CA LYS A 91 -2.02 0.63 17.15
C LYS A 91 -3.40 0.00 17.03
N THR A 92 -3.95 -0.13 15.83
CA THR A 92 -5.27 -0.77 15.61
C THR A 92 -5.22 -2.29 15.66
N GLY A 93 -4.04 -2.90 15.64
CA GLY A 93 -3.84 -4.35 15.55
C GLY A 93 -4.14 -4.94 14.17
N LYS A 94 -4.38 -4.08 13.17
CA LYS A 94 -4.63 -4.52 11.78
C LYS A 94 -3.32 -4.72 11.03
N HIS A 95 -3.39 -5.49 9.92
CA HIS A 95 -2.23 -5.74 9.06
C HIS A 95 -1.75 -4.48 8.36
N VAL A 96 -0.46 -4.23 8.44
CA VAL A 96 0.19 -3.09 7.79
C VAL A 96 1.09 -3.58 6.66
N GLN A 97 0.69 -3.27 5.44
CA GLN A 97 1.49 -3.50 4.25
C GLN A 97 2.07 -2.17 3.79
N MET A 98 3.40 -2.07 3.74
CA MET A 98 4.06 -0.88 3.22
C MET A 98 4.44 -1.08 1.76
N ALA A 99 4.09 -0.10 0.92
CA ALA A 99 4.26 -0.24 -0.53
C ALA A 99 5.41 0.63 -1.04
N ILE A 100 6.25 0.02 -1.86
CA ILE A 100 7.33 0.63 -2.61
C ILE A 100 6.78 1.02 -3.99
N SER A 101 6.73 2.29 -4.31
CA SER A 101 6.36 2.78 -5.64
C SER A 101 7.49 2.49 -6.62
N TYR A 102 7.26 1.55 -7.54
CA TYR A 102 8.26 1.18 -8.53
C TYR A 102 8.36 2.22 -9.65
N ALA A 103 9.56 2.61 -9.99
CA ALA A 103 9.88 3.51 -11.08
C ALA A 103 11.20 3.11 -11.76
N VAL A 104 11.36 3.47 -13.01
CA VAL A 104 12.57 3.21 -13.80
C VAL A 104 13.29 4.52 -14.03
N THR A 105 14.35 4.76 -13.26
CA THR A 105 15.24 5.92 -13.40
C THR A 105 16.66 5.53 -13.01
N PRO A 106 17.69 6.34 -13.33
CA PRO A 106 19.07 6.05 -12.91
C PRO A 106 19.28 5.96 -11.38
N PHE A 107 18.34 6.51 -10.59
CA PHE A 107 18.41 6.55 -9.12
C PHE A 107 17.68 5.38 -8.46
N HIS A 108 16.73 4.75 -9.14
CA HIS A 108 15.93 3.66 -8.62
C HIS A 108 16.58 2.31 -8.95
N THR A 109 17.50 1.88 -8.08
CA THR A 109 18.19 0.60 -8.19
C THR A 109 17.56 -0.43 -7.25
N ASN A 110 17.82 -1.73 -7.47
CA ASN A 110 17.39 -2.79 -6.57
C ASN A 110 17.92 -2.59 -5.15
N GLN A 111 19.10 -2.01 -4.97
CA GLN A 111 19.67 -1.71 -3.66
C GLN A 111 18.85 -0.62 -2.94
N VAL A 112 18.47 0.44 -3.63
CA VAL A 112 17.62 1.51 -3.07
C VAL A 112 16.28 0.94 -2.59
N TYR A 113 15.66 0.06 -3.36
CA TYR A 113 14.41 -0.59 -2.98
C TYR A 113 14.58 -1.58 -1.81
N ALA A 114 15.69 -2.29 -1.76
CA ALA A 114 16.02 -3.18 -0.66
C ALA A 114 16.24 -2.40 0.65
N ASP A 115 16.94 -1.27 0.60
CA ASP A 115 17.15 -0.39 1.76
C ASP A 115 15.83 0.22 2.25
N LEU A 116 14.95 0.57 1.31
CA LEU A 116 13.61 1.06 1.63
C LEU A 116 12.76 -0.03 2.31
N ALA A 117 12.80 -1.26 1.79
CA ALA A 117 12.09 -2.40 2.39
C ALA A 117 12.58 -2.68 3.82
N LYS A 118 13.90 -2.57 4.07
CA LYS A 118 14.47 -2.68 5.40
C LYS A 118 13.93 -1.58 6.33
N THR A 119 13.90 -0.34 5.87
CA THR A 119 13.34 0.79 6.63
C THR A 119 11.86 0.55 6.97
N TYR A 120 11.08 0.01 6.03
CA TYR A 120 9.67 -0.31 6.26
C TYR A 120 9.49 -1.46 7.26
N ALA A 121 10.36 -2.46 7.23
CA ALA A 121 10.38 -3.51 8.25
C ALA A 121 10.68 -2.93 9.65
N GLU A 122 11.63 -1.99 9.75
CA GLU A 122 11.96 -1.28 11.00
C GLU A 122 10.79 -0.42 11.52
N PHE A 123 9.95 0.11 10.63
CA PHE A 123 8.70 0.80 11.00
C PHE A 123 7.62 -0.15 11.52
N GLY A 124 7.82 -1.45 11.37
CA GLY A 124 6.90 -2.50 11.84
C GLY A 124 5.89 -2.96 10.79
N ALA A 125 6.22 -2.86 9.50
CA ALA A 125 5.41 -3.47 8.44
C ALA A 125 5.24 -4.98 8.67
N ASP A 126 4.07 -5.51 8.31
CA ASP A 126 3.79 -6.94 8.34
C ASP A 126 4.03 -7.60 6.95
N SER A 127 4.06 -6.80 5.89
CA SER A 127 4.41 -7.21 4.53
C SER A 127 4.86 -6.02 3.68
N ILE A 128 5.54 -6.31 2.58
CA ILE A 128 5.98 -5.32 1.58
C ILE A 128 5.16 -5.51 0.29
N CYS A 129 4.77 -4.41 -0.33
CA CYS A 129 4.18 -4.42 -1.67
C CYS A 129 5.11 -3.73 -2.67
N ILE A 130 5.48 -4.41 -3.74
CA ILE A 130 6.10 -3.78 -4.91
C ILE A 130 4.95 -3.24 -5.76
N LYS A 131 4.78 -1.91 -5.79
CA LYS A 131 3.66 -1.25 -6.45
C LYS A 131 4.08 -0.67 -7.79
N ASP A 132 3.83 -1.44 -8.86
CA ASP A 132 4.10 -1.07 -10.24
C ASP A 132 2.87 -0.39 -10.87
N MET A 133 2.68 0.87 -10.57
CA MET A 133 1.55 1.66 -11.07
C MET A 133 1.61 1.93 -12.58
N SER A 134 2.79 1.91 -13.16
CA SER A 134 3.01 2.21 -14.58
C SER A 134 3.12 0.95 -15.46
N GLY A 135 3.16 -0.24 -14.85
CA GLY A 135 3.33 -1.50 -15.57
C GLY A 135 4.71 -1.67 -16.21
N LEU A 136 5.75 -1.06 -15.61
CA LEU A 136 7.11 -1.02 -16.17
C LEU A 136 8.02 -2.15 -15.68
N LEU A 137 7.62 -2.86 -14.64
CA LEU A 137 8.42 -3.95 -14.06
C LEU A 137 8.44 -5.14 -15.02
N LYS A 138 9.63 -5.46 -15.51
CA LYS A 138 9.83 -6.57 -16.44
C LYS A 138 10.11 -7.89 -15.70
N PRO A 139 9.90 -9.06 -16.33
CA PRO A 139 10.00 -10.36 -15.65
C PRO A 139 11.32 -10.59 -14.90
N TYR A 140 12.45 -10.45 -15.57
CA TYR A 140 13.76 -10.70 -14.94
C TYR A 140 14.13 -9.61 -13.92
N GLU A 141 13.72 -8.37 -14.16
CA GLU A 141 13.90 -7.27 -13.21
C GLU A 141 13.08 -7.52 -11.93
N ALA A 142 11.88 -8.11 -12.04
CA ALA A 142 11.06 -8.50 -10.90
C ALA A 142 11.73 -9.60 -10.08
N TYR A 143 12.28 -10.62 -10.72
CA TYR A 143 13.03 -11.69 -10.06
C TYR A 143 14.20 -11.11 -9.24
N ASP A 144 15.04 -10.29 -9.87
CA ASP A 144 16.20 -9.68 -9.22
C ASP A 144 15.80 -8.74 -8.07
N LEU A 145 14.72 -7.97 -8.25
CA LEU A 145 14.20 -7.06 -7.24
C LEU A 145 13.65 -7.83 -6.02
N VAL A 146 12.85 -8.86 -6.25
CA VAL A 146 12.32 -9.72 -5.18
C VAL A 146 13.44 -10.36 -4.38
N LEU A 147 14.48 -10.89 -5.06
CA LEU A 147 15.65 -11.45 -4.38
C LEU A 147 16.39 -10.40 -3.55
N ALA A 148 16.54 -9.17 -4.06
CA ALA A 148 17.21 -8.10 -3.33
C ALA A 148 16.42 -7.72 -2.06
N ILE A 149 15.11 -7.59 -2.15
CA ILE A 149 14.25 -7.28 -1.01
C ILE A 149 14.24 -8.43 0.00
N LYS A 150 14.14 -9.69 -0.44
CA LYS A 150 14.20 -10.86 0.46
C LYS A 150 15.52 -10.98 1.22
N LYS A 151 16.62 -10.54 0.64
CA LYS A 151 17.90 -10.47 1.34
C LYS A 151 17.96 -9.37 2.39
N ALA A 152 17.19 -8.31 2.22
CA ALA A 152 17.18 -7.15 3.11
C ALA A 152 16.22 -7.31 4.30
N CYS A 153 15.09 -8.02 4.12
CA CYS A 153 14.10 -8.26 5.16
C CYS A 153 13.34 -9.58 4.92
N ASP A 154 12.91 -10.21 6.02
CA ASP A 154 12.18 -11.50 6.00
C ASP A 154 10.67 -11.27 6.09
N LEU A 155 10.14 -10.34 5.29
CA LEU A 155 8.70 -10.07 5.22
C LEU A 155 8.08 -10.67 3.95
N PRO A 156 6.81 -11.07 4.00
CA PRO A 156 6.07 -11.45 2.80
C PRO A 156 6.06 -10.31 1.78
N ILE A 157 6.23 -10.66 0.50
CA ILE A 157 6.22 -9.69 -0.61
C ILE A 157 5.00 -9.94 -1.48
N GLU A 158 4.31 -8.87 -1.84
CA GLU A 158 3.24 -8.86 -2.83
C GLU A 158 3.63 -7.97 -4.00
N ILE A 159 3.27 -8.35 -5.22
CA ILE A 159 3.38 -7.49 -6.40
C ILE A 159 1.99 -6.98 -6.78
N HIS A 160 1.88 -5.66 -6.96
CA HIS A 160 0.71 -4.98 -7.48
C HIS A 160 1.08 -4.30 -8.79
N SER A 161 0.35 -4.60 -9.87
CA SER A 161 0.56 -3.97 -11.17
C SER A 161 -0.74 -3.44 -11.75
N HIS A 162 -0.68 -2.30 -12.45
CA HIS A 162 -1.79 -1.81 -13.27
C HIS A 162 -1.81 -2.46 -14.67
N ALA A 163 -0.86 -3.33 -14.97
CA ALA A 163 -0.78 -4.13 -16.20
C ALA A 163 -0.83 -3.34 -17.53
N THR A 164 -0.49 -2.07 -17.50
CA THR A 164 -0.62 -1.15 -18.65
C THR A 164 0.17 -1.61 -19.89
N THR A 165 1.33 -2.26 -19.67
CA THR A 165 2.17 -2.80 -20.77
C THR A 165 1.79 -4.19 -21.21
N GLY A 166 0.88 -4.87 -20.51
CA GLY A 166 0.51 -6.27 -20.77
C GLY A 166 1.53 -7.30 -20.26
N LEU A 167 2.58 -6.89 -19.56
CA LEU A 167 3.65 -7.81 -19.10
C LEU A 167 3.39 -8.41 -17.71
N SER A 168 2.37 -7.94 -16.96
CA SER A 168 2.20 -8.28 -15.55
C SER A 168 2.15 -9.77 -15.26
N VAL A 169 1.45 -10.56 -16.05
CA VAL A 169 1.37 -12.02 -15.86
C VAL A 169 2.75 -12.68 -15.96
N ALA A 170 3.54 -12.34 -16.97
CA ALA A 170 4.89 -12.87 -17.13
C ALA A 170 5.83 -12.38 -16.02
N THR A 171 5.67 -11.12 -15.58
CA THR A 171 6.41 -10.52 -14.49
C THR A 171 6.13 -11.21 -13.16
N GLU A 172 4.86 -11.45 -12.85
CA GLU A 172 4.43 -12.11 -11.61
C GLU A 172 4.86 -13.58 -11.58
N LEU A 173 4.73 -14.31 -12.70
CA LEU A 173 5.23 -15.68 -12.82
C LEU A 173 6.74 -15.77 -12.53
N LYS A 174 7.52 -14.86 -13.14
CA LYS A 174 8.96 -14.83 -12.94
C LYS A 174 9.37 -14.41 -11.54
N ALA A 175 8.60 -13.56 -10.90
CA ALA A 175 8.86 -13.14 -9.52
C ALA A 175 8.61 -14.26 -8.48
N VAL A 176 7.77 -15.24 -8.78
CA VAL A 176 7.47 -16.40 -7.90
C VAL A 176 8.55 -17.48 -7.98
N GLU A 177 9.25 -17.61 -9.08
CA GLU A 177 10.39 -18.57 -9.26
C GLU A 177 11.55 -18.25 -8.30
#